data_0e3d0ca236605d62e6fdf94508ca305e
#
_entry.id   0e3d0ca236605d62e6fdf94508ca305e
#
_cell.length_a   1.000
_cell.length_b   1.000
_cell.length_c   1.000
_cell.angle_alpha   90.00
_cell.angle_beta   90.00
_cell.angle_gamma   90.00
#
_symmetry.space_group_name_H-M   'P 1'
#
loop_
_entity.id
_entity.type
_entity.pdbx_description
1 polymer ?
#
loop_
_entity_poly.entity_id
_entity_poly.type
_entity_poly.pdbx_seq_one_letter_code
_entity_poly.pdbx_strand_id
1 'polypeptide(L)'
;IGGDWNICHRREDLKNWKTNRKKSGFLPSERAFMDSVFGAFPDEAAQDIEDKAAAGWAGAVEYGATGTVPAARTAAAEPVWFDVARRLSPEAAPYTWWTYRGQAFNNDAGWRIDYQAATADMLARAQRSWVEKAEAVELRWSDHSPLLVEYAEG
;
A
#
# COMPACT_ATOMS: atom_id res chain seq x y z
N ILE A 1 8.49 3.45 -9.83
CA ILE A 1 8.57 2.03 -9.41
C ILE A 1 7.15 1.50 -9.31
N GLY A 2 6.81 0.45 -10.07
CA GLY A 2 5.49 -0.19 -10.01
C GLY A 2 5.59 -1.66 -9.61
N GLY A 3 4.52 -2.19 -8.98
CA GLY A 3 4.40 -3.61 -8.68
C GLY A 3 3.58 -3.93 -7.45
N ASP A 4 3.47 -5.23 -7.19
CA ASP A 4 2.87 -5.77 -5.99
C ASP A 4 3.84 -5.68 -4.80
N TRP A 5 3.46 -4.93 -3.78
CA TRP A 5 4.24 -4.79 -2.55
C TRP A 5 3.71 -5.69 -1.42
N ASN A 6 2.58 -6.35 -1.65
CA ASN A 6 1.92 -7.23 -0.69
C ASN A 6 1.57 -6.57 0.66
N ILE A 7 1.47 -5.24 0.72
CA ILE A 7 1.22 -4.47 1.93
C ILE A 7 0.12 -3.43 1.66
N CYS A 8 -0.89 -3.38 2.51
CA CYS A 8 -1.81 -2.26 2.63
C CYS A 8 -1.22 -1.22 3.60
N HIS A 9 -1.15 0.04 3.19
CA HIS A 9 -0.56 1.10 4.00
C HIS A 9 -1.53 1.61 5.06
N ARG A 10 -2.78 1.90 4.67
CA ARG A 10 -3.84 2.47 5.53
C ARG A 10 -4.99 1.49 5.75
N ARG A 11 -5.87 1.83 6.73
CA ARG A 11 -7.11 1.07 6.97
C ARG A 11 -8.03 1.05 5.77
N GLU A 12 -8.06 2.13 5.01
CA GLU A 12 -8.87 2.30 3.80
C GLU A 12 -8.39 1.43 2.65
N ASP A 13 -7.16 0.92 2.73
CA ASP A 13 -6.60 0.04 1.70
C ASP A 13 -7.13 -1.40 1.73
N LEU A 14 -7.96 -1.74 2.71
CA LEU A 14 -8.61 -3.03 2.76
C LEU A 14 -9.98 -2.97 3.44
N LYS A 15 -10.96 -3.66 2.87
CA LYS A 15 -12.35 -3.66 3.35
C LYS A 15 -12.49 -4.11 4.80
N ASN A 16 -11.82 -5.20 5.16
CA ASN A 16 -11.97 -5.86 6.45
C ASN A 16 -10.74 -5.64 7.36
N TRP A 17 -10.25 -4.41 7.46
CA TRP A 17 -9.02 -4.09 8.17
C TRP A 17 -9.01 -4.56 9.63
N LYS A 18 -10.15 -4.47 10.35
CA LYS A 18 -10.25 -4.85 11.78
C LYS A 18 -9.85 -6.30 12.04
N THR A 19 -10.31 -7.22 11.17
CA THR A 19 -10.02 -8.65 11.29
C THR A 19 -8.66 -9.04 10.73
N ASN A 20 -8.03 -8.14 9.97
CA ASN A 20 -6.75 -8.38 9.32
C ASN A 20 -5.55 -7.68 9.99
N ARG A 21 -5.74 -6.92 11.08
CA ARG A 21 -4.69 -6.17 11.81
C ARG A 21 -3.46 -7.00 12.22
N LYS A 22 -3.61 -8.31 12.35
CA LYS A 22 -2.55 -9.25 12.77
C LYS A 22 -2.17 -10.23 11.66
N LYS A 23 -2.51 -9.93 10.41
CA LYS A 23 -2.20 -10.76 9.26
C LYS A 23 -1.17 -10.08 8.37
N SER A 24 -0.32 -10.91 7.74
CA SER A 24 0.63 -10.43 6.71
C SER A 24 -0.11 -9.65 5.63
N GLY A 25 0.52 -8.60 5.18
CA GLY A 25 -0.05 -7.59 4.28
C GLY A 25 -0.70 -6.42 5.01
N PHE A 26 -0.89 -6.50 6.36
CA PHE A 26 -1.41 -5.39 7.15
C PHE A 26 -0.87 -5.36 8.59
N LEU A 27 0.29 -5.96 8.82
CA LEU A 27 0.96 -5.89 10.13
C LEU A 27 1.42 -4.47 10.43
N PRO A 28 1.43 -4.06 11.71
CA PRO A 28 1.95 -2.74 12.09
C PRO A 28 3.38 -2.48 11.60
N SER A 29 4.26 -3.49 11.63
CA SER A 29 5.63 -3.38 11.13
C SER A 29 5.71 -3.16 9.61
N GLU A 30 4.83 -3.79 8.83
CA GLU A 30 4.72 -3.61 7.39
C GLU A 30 4.23 -2.19 7.06
N ARG A 31 3.23 -1.71 7.79
CA ARG A 31 2.72 -0.34 7.66
C ARG A 31 3.75 0.72 8.05
N ALA A 32 4.54 0.47 9.10
CA ALA A 32 5.67 1.32 9.48
C ALA A 32 6.75 1.36 8.40
N PHE A 33 6.97 0.25 7.68
CA PHE A 33 7.82 0.26 6.49
C PHE A 33 7.26 1.19 5.40
N MET A 34 5.96 1.13 5.12
CA MET A 34 5.33 2.02 4.13
C MET A 34 5.44 3.50 4.54
N ASP A 35 5.30 3.81 5.84
CA ASP A 35 5.54 5.17 6.36
C ASP A 35 6.97 5.63 6.12
N SER A 36 7.96 4.74 6.24
CA SER A 36 9.36 5.09 5.98
C SER A 36 9.66 5.41 4.51
N VAL A 37 8.76 4.99 3.60
CA VAL A 37 8.88 5.26 2.15
C VAL A 37 8.03 6.47 1.74
N PHE A 38 6.77 6.51 2.15
CA PHE A 38 5.77 7.46 1.66
C PHE A 38 5.44 8.58 2.65
N GLY A 39 5.96 8.53 3.88
CA GLY A 39 5.57 9.39 4.98
C GLY A 39 4.34 8.89 5.72
N ALA A 40 4.16 9.39 6.95
CA ALA A 40 2.96 9.13 7.75
C ALA A 40 1.80 10.05 7.31
N PHE A 41 0.59 9.67 7.70
CA PHE A 41 -0.60 10.47 7.44
C PHE A 41 -0.95 11.30 8.67
N PRO A 42 -1.28 12.60 8.51
CA PRO A 42 -1.60 13.47 9.63
C PRO A 42 -2.93 13.12 10.34
N ASP A 43 -3.81 12.42 9.65
CA ASP A 43 -5.13 11.99 10.11
C ASP A 43 -5.17 10.52 10.59
N GLU A 44 -4.00 9.91 10.79
CA GLU A 44 -3.92 8.52 11.22
C GLU A 44 -4.45 8.35 12.65
N ALA A 45 -5.17 7.24 12.89
CA ALA A 45 -5.71 6.93 14.21
C ALA A 45 -4.57 6.68 15.23
N ALA A 46 -4.68 7.24 16.44
CA ALA A 46 -3.67 7.14 17.49
C ALA A 46 -3.26 5.68 17.79
N GLN A 47 -4.22 4.76 17.79
CA GLN A 47 -3.92 3.34 18.00
C GLN A 47 -3.01 2.75 16.93
N ASP A 48 -3.12 3.20 15.66
CA ASP A 48 -2.24 2.70 14.60
C ASP A 48 -0.83 3.26 14.74
N ILE A 49 -0.71 4.50 15.17
CA ILE A 49 0.58 5.13 15.48
C ILE A 49 1.27 4.37 16.61
N GLU A 50 0.56 4.06 17.70
CA GLU A 50 1.07 3.29 18.82
C GLU A 50 1.47 1.86 18.42
N ASP A 51 0.60 1.16 17.68
CA ASP A 51 0.84 -0.21 17.22
C ASP A 51 2.10 -0.27 16.32
N LYS A 52 2.29 0.70 15.44
CA LYS A 52 3.46 0.79 14.54
C LYS A 52 4.74 1.09 15.35
N ALA A 53 4.68 2.01 16.29
CA ALA A 53 5.81 2.34 17.14
C ALA A 53 6.25 1.16 18.01
N ALA A 54 5.28 0.39 18.54
CA ALA A 54 5.55 -0.79 19.38
C ALA A 54 6.08 -1.98 18.56
N ALA A 55 5.68 -2.12 17.32
CA ALA A 55 6.05 -3.28 16.48
C ALA A 55 7.52 -3.26 16.07
N GLY A 56 8.14 -2.09 15.99
CA GLY A 56 9.45 -1.94 15.39
C GLY A 56 9.46 -2.42 13.94
N TRP A 57 10.64 -2.59 13.37
CA TRP A 57 10.76 -3.17 12.04
C TRP A 57 11.23 -4.62 12.10
N ALA A 58 10.35 -5.56 11.74
CA ALA A 58 10.64 -6.99 11.70
C ALA A 58 11.04 -7.44 10.28
N GLY A 59 12.04 -6.85 9.69
CA GLY A 59 12.38 -7.16 8.31
C GLY A 59 13.77 -6.75 7.89
N ALA A 60 14.76 -6.94 8.77
CA ALA A 60 16.15 -6.85 8.34
C ALA A 60 16.46 -8.00 7.40
N VAL A 61 16.46 -7.75 6.11
CA VAL A 61 17.15 -8.63 5.18
C VAL A 61 18.64 -8.32 5.32
N GLU A 62 19.38 -9.23 5.91
CA GLU A 62 20.84 -9.18 5.89
C GLU A 62 21.32 -9.47 4.47
N TYR A 63 21.61 -8.44 3.72
CA TYR A 63 22.40 -8.60 2.51
C TYR A 63 23.87 -8.75 2.91
N GLY A 64 24.28 -9.99 3.05
CA GLY A 64 25.67 -10.40 3.10
C GLY A 64 26.55 -9.62 4.05
N ALA A 65 26.71 -10.12 5.25
CA ALA A 65 27.75 -9.81 6.22
C ALA A 65 27.68 -8.44 6.89
N THR A 66 27.57 -8.50 8.13
CA THR A 66 27.76 -7.47 9.15
C THR A 66 26.50 -6.82 9.68
N GLY A 67 25.62 -7.62 10.11
CA GLY A 67 24.81 -7.54 11.27
C GLY A 67 24.53 -6.24 11.99
N THR A 68 24.17 -5.17 11.34
CA THR A 68 23.48 -4.09 12.00
C THR A 68 22.00 -4.21 11.63
N VAL A 69 21.23 -4.76 12.54
CA VAL A 69 19.77 -4.62 12.47
C VAL A 69 19.48 -3.13 12.52
N PRO A 70 18.86 -2.54 11.49
CA PRO A 70 18.47 -1.13 11.55
C PRO A 70 17.57 -0.92 12.76
N ALA A 71 17.76 0.18 13.46
CA ALA A 71 16.82 0.64 14.48
C ALA A 71 15.41 0.76 13.90
N ALA A 72 14.40 0.79 14.78
CA ALA A 72 13.01 0.96 14.36
C ALA A 72 12.88 2.03 13.27
N ARG A 73 12.19 1.71 12.17
CA ARG A 73 11.98 2.67 11.10
C ARG A 73 11.04 3.77 11.57
N THR A 74 11.44 4.99 11.33
CA THR A 74 10.59 6.17 11.51
C THR A 74 9.95 6.54 10.18
N ALA A 75 8.77 7.14 10.25
CA ALA A 75 8.13 7.71 9.07
C ALA A 75 9.03 8.75 8.41
N ALA A 76 9.06 8.78 7.08
CA ALA A 76 9.79 9.81 6.36
C ALA A 76 9.13 11.17 6.61
N ALA A 77 9.89 12.12 7.17
CA ALA A 77 9.44 13.50 7.33
C ALA A 77 9.35 14.22 5.97
N GLU A 78 10.31 13.94 5.10
CA GLU A 78 10.39 14.47 3.74
C GLU A 78 10.52 13.29 2.76
N PRO A 79 9.40 12.64 2.37
CA PRO A 79 9.45 11.49 1.49
C PRO A 79 9.92 11.88 0.09
N VAL A 80 10.77 11.05 -0.50
CA VAL A 80 11.24 11.17 -1.90
C VAL A 80 10.31 10.42 -2.85
N TRP A 81 9.62 9.40 -2.33
CA TRP A 81 8.68 8.58 -3.08
C TRP A 81 7.25 8.86 -2.65
N PHE A 82 6.36 8.88 -3.61
CA PHE A 82 4.95 9.17 -3.41
C PHE A 82 4.09 8.06 -4.01
N ASP A 83 3.10 7.61 -3.27
CA ASP A 83 2.05 6.72 -3.74
C ASP A 83 1.11 7.49 -4.67
N VAL A 84 1.25 7.27 -5.97
CA VAL A 84 0.53 8.04 -7.00
C VAL A 84 -0.97 7.89 -6.87
N ALA A 85 -1.47 6.66 -6.71
CA ALA A 85 -2.91 6.41 -6.59
C ALA A 85 -3.51 7.11 -5.36
N ARG A 86 -2.81 7.07 -4.22
CA ARG A 86 -3.23 7.77 -2.99
C ARG A 86 -3.19 9.28 -3.15
N ARG A 87 -2.18 9.82 -3.84
CA ARG A 87 -2.07 11.27 -4.07
C ARG A 87 -3.17 11.80 -4.98
N LEU A 88 -3.59 11.01 -5.98
CA LEU A 88 -4.69 11.37 -6.88
C LEU A 88 -6.07 11.12 -6.27
N SER A 89 -6.19 10.17 -5.36
CA SER A 89 -7.43 9.81 -4.66
C SER A 89 -7.17 9.61 -3.17
N PRO A 90 -7.03 10.69 -2.38
CA PRO A 90 -6.56 10.61 -1.00
C PRO A 90 -7.41 9.73 -0.09
N GLU A 91 -8.73 9.70 -0.29
CA GLU A 91 -9.65 8.99 0.59
C GLU A 91 -10.11 7.62 0.07
N ALA A 92 -10.03 7.40 -1.24
CA ALA A 92 -10.66 6.26 -1.90
C ALA A 92 -9.79 5.67 -3.03
N ALA A 93 -8.49 5.52 -2.80
CA ALA A 93 -7.65 4.83 -3.77
C ALA A 93 -8.14 3.38 -3.96
N PRO A 94 -8.30 2.92 -5.22
CA PRO A 94 -9.00 1.68 -5.53
C PRO A 94 -8.24 0.44 -5.06
N TYR A 95 -8.97 -0.61 -4.69
CA TYR A 95 -8.37 -1.92 -4.44
C TYR A 95 -7.78 -2.49 -5.71
N THR A 96 -6.74 -3.34 -5.56
CA THR A 96 -6.02 -3.96 -6.67
C THR A 96 -6.05 -5.48 -6.61
N TRP A 97 -6.46 -6.07 -5.48
CA TRP A 97 -6.44 -7.51 -5.26
C TRP A 97 -7.71 -8.00 -4.53
N TRP A 98 -8.23 -9.16 -4.95
CA TRP A 98 -9.37 -9.84 -4.31
C TRP A 98 -9.12 -11.33 -4.30
N THR A 99 -9.07 -11.95 -3.13
CA THR A 99 -8.93 -13.41 -3.02
C THR A 99 -9.95 -14.16 -3.87
N TYR A 100 -9.56 -15.32 -4.37
CA TYR A 100 -10.49 -16.25 -5.03
C TYR A 100 -11.46 -16.94 -4.05
N ARG A 101 -11.26 -16.80 -2.74
CA ARG A 101 -12.08 -17.46 -1.72
C ARG A 101 -13.37 -16.68 -1.44
N GLY A 102 -14.46 -17.43 -1.31
CA GLY A 102 -15.76 -16.87 -0.97
C GLY A 102 -16.28 -15.86 -2.00
N GLN A 103 -16.94 -14.83 -1.54
CA GLN A 103 -17.54 -13.77 -2.38
C GLN A 103 -16.75 -12.46 -2.35
N ALA A 104 -15.43 -12.51 -2.11
CA ALA A 104 -14.63 -11.32 -1.91
C ALA A 104 -14.72 -10.34 -3.10
N PHE A 105 -14.66 -10.86 -4.32
CA PHE A 105 -14.74 -10.04 -5.53
C PHE A 105 -16.11 -9.38 -5.71
N ASN A 106 -17.19 -10.17 -5.55
CA ASN A 106 -18.56 -9.68 -5.72
C ASN A 106 -18.97 -8.68 -4.62
N ASN A 107 -18.44 -8.86 -3.40
CA ASN A 107 -18.68 -7.98 -2.26
C ASN A 107 -17.70 -6.82 -2.19
N ASP A 108 -16.83 -6.68 -3.18
CA ASP A 108 -15.74 -5.73 -3.20
C ASP A 108 -14.91 -5.71 -1.90
N ALA A 109 -14.63 -6.91 -1.36
CA ALA A 109 -13.78 -7.09 -0.19
C ALA A 109 -12.31 -7.22 -0.63
N GLY A 110 -11.81 -6.15 -1.22
CA GLY A 110 -10.49 -6.07 -1.81
C GLY A 110 -9.42 -5.52 -0.87
N TRP A 111 -8.18 -5.59 -1.37
CA TRP A 111 -6.97 -5.05 -0.79
C TRP A 111 -6.25 -4.20 -1.85
N ARG A 112 -5.68 -3.09 -1.44
CA ARG A 112 -4.80 -2.29 -2.30
C ARG A 112 -3.36 -2.59 -1.92
N ILE A 113 -2.71 -3.42 -2.70
CA ILE A 113 -1.35 -3.92 -2.47
C ILE A 113 -0.41 -3.69 -3.63
N ASP A 114 -0.94 -3.26 -4.78
CA ASP A 114 -0.16 -2.85 -5.93
C ASP A 114 -0.02 -1.32 -5.94
N TYR A 115 1.19 -0.85 -6.19
CA TYR A 115 1.53 0.57 -6.12
C TYR A 115 2.26 1.02 -7.37
N GLN A 116 2.10 2.30 -7.68
CA GLN A 116 3.04 3.06 -8.49
C GLN A 116 3.63 4.16 -7.59
N ALA A 117 4.90 3.97 -7.23
CA ALA A 117 5.67 4.95 -6.48
C ALA A 117 6.42 5.85 -7.47
N ALA A 118 6.25 7.16 -7.33
CA ALA A 118 6.86 8.17 -8.18
C ALA A 118 7.65 9.19 -7.37
N THR A 119 8.66 9.79 -7.98
CA THR A 119 9.30 11.01 -7.47
C THR A 119 8.37 12.21 -7.61
N ALA A 120 8.69 13.34 -6.98
CA ALA A 120 7.87 14.53 -7.03
C ALA A 120 7.61 15.03 -8.46
N ASP A 121 8.64 15.05 -9.31
CA ASP A 121 8.53 15.50 -10.70
C ASP A 121 7.61 14.58 -11.53
N MET A 122 7.69 13.28 -11.32
CA MET A 122 6.83 12.33 -11.99
C MET A 122 5.40 12.38 -11.45
N LEU A 123 5.24 12.53 -10.13
CA LEU A 123 3.93 12.72 -9.50
C LEU A 123 3.23 13.98 -10.04
N ALA A 124 3.96 15.08 -10.23
CA ALA A 124 3.40 16.33 -10.76
C ALA A 124 2.81 16.18 -12.17
N ARG A 125 3.22 15.15 -12.90
CA ARG A 125 2.70 14.82 -14.24
C ARG A 125 1.53 13.83 -14.20
N ALA A 126 1.27 13.18 -13.06
CA ALA A 126 0.19 12.22 -12.94
C ALA A 126 -1.17 12.93 -13.01
N GLN A 127 -2.05 12.47 -13.90
CA GLN A 127 -3.35 13.08 -14.16
C GLN A 127 -4.49 12.29 -13.56
N ARG A 128 -4.46 10.97 -13.68
CA ARG A 128 -5.44 10.07 -13.09
C ARG A 128 -4.87 8.69 -12.84
N SER A 129 -5.50 7.97 -11.92
CA SER A 129 -5.24 6.55 -11.69
C SER A 129 -6.55 5.79 -11.57
N TRP A 130 -6.55 4.53 -12.02
CA TRP A 130 -7.69 3.62 -11.89
C TRP A 130 -7.22 2.18 -11.88
N VAL A 131 -8.13 1.28 -11.51
CA VAL A 131 -7.89 -0.16 -11.57
C VAL A 131 -8.84 -0.77 -12.58
N GLU A 132 -8.32 -1.56 -13.51
CA GLU A 132 -9.12 -2.30 -14.47
C GLU A 132 -9.62 -3.61 -13.87
N LYS A 133 -10.62 -3.47 -12.98
CA LYS A 133 -11.31 -4.60 -12.38
C LYS A 133 -12.22 -5.28 -13.41
N ALA A 134 -12.14 -6.61 -13.53
CA ALA A 134 -13.04 -7.37 -14.38
C ALA A 134 -14.50 -7.13 -13.99
N GLU A 135 -15.42 -7.16 -14.95
CA GLU A 135 -16.86 -6.94 -14.73
C GLU A 135 -17.50 -8.07 -13.90
N ALA A 136 -16.97 -9.29 -13.98
CA ALA A 136 -17.45 -10.46 -13.28
C ALA A 136 -16.30 -11.35 -12.81
N VAL A 137 -16.56 -12.16 -11.76
CA VAL A 137 -15.54 -13.03 -11.17
C VAL A 137 -15.00 -14.08 -12.14
N GLU A 138 -15.83 -14.59 -13.03
CA GLU A 138 -15.48 -15.57 -14.05
C GLU A 138 -14.67 -14.99 -15.22
N LEU A 139 -14.62 -13.67 -15.35
CA LEU A 139 -13.81 -12.97 -16.35
C LEU A 139 -12.42 -12.60 -15.83
N ARG A 140 -12.13 -12.92 -14.58
CA ARG A 140 -10.83 -12.65 -13.98
C ARG A 140 -9.78 -13.62 -14.53
N TRP A 141 -8.67 -13.10 -14.93
CA TRP A 141 -7.48 -13.86 -15.30
C TRP A 141 -6.38 -13.85 -14.22
N SER A 142 -6.58 -13.05 -13.16
CA SER A 142 -5.72 -12.96 -11.98
C SER A 142 -6.55 -12.59 -10.75
N ASP A 143 -6.05 -12.83 -9.55
CA ASP A 143 -6.58 -12.26 -8.31
C ASP A 143 -6.18 -10.78 -8.13
N HIS A 144 -5.22 -10.29 -8.91
CA HIS A 144 -4.94 -8.87 -9.08
C HIS A 144 -5.69 -8.29 -10.29
N SER A 145 -5.89 -6.98 -10.24
CA SER A 145 -6.33 -6.18 -11.39
C SER A 145 -5.31 -5.06 -11.64
N PRO A 146 -5.01 -4.75 -12.91
CA PRO A 146 -4.00 -3.75 -13.24
C PRO A 146 -4.31 -2.37 -12.65
N LEU A 147 -3.33 -1.79 -11.96
CA LEU A 147 -3.33 -0.38 -11.58
C LEU A 147 -2.71 0.43 -12.71
N LEU A 148 -3.50 1.32 -13.29
CA LEU A 148 -3.06 2.21 -14.35
C LEU A 148 -2.92 3.64 -13.84
N VAL A 149 -1.94 4.34 -14.39
CA VAL A 149 -1.73 5.77 -14.17
C VAL A 149 -1.46 6.44 -15.51
N GLU A 150 -2.18 7.52 -15.75
CA GLU A 150 -1.97 8.38 -16.90
C GLU A 150 -1.09 9.56 -16.47
N TYR A 151 -0.06 9.83 -17.25
CA TYR A 151 0.87 10.94 -17.06
C TYR A 151 0.81 11.90 -18.25
N ALA A 152 0.90 13.20 -17.99
CA ALA A 152 1.07 14.18 -19.04
C ALA A 152 2.40 13.94 -19.77
N GLU A 153 2.39 14.19 -21.08
CA GLU A 153 3.62 14.25 -21.86
C GLU A 153 4.56 15.34 -21.31
N GLY A 154 5.85 15.08 -21.40
CA GLY A 154 6.89 15.99 -20.91
C GLY A 154 7.28 17.04 -21.95
#